data_f6809b7a1eb46aa8873c5f271c4c8e99
#
_entry.id   f6809b7a1eb46aa8873c5f271c4c8e99
#
_cell.length_a   1.000
_cell.length_b   1.000
_cell.length_c   1.000
_cell.angle_alpha   90.00
_cell.angle_beta   90.00
_cell.angle_gamma   90.00
#
_symmetry.space_group_name_H-M   'P 1'
#
loop_
_entity.id
_entity.type
_entity.pdbx_description
1 polymer ?
#
loop_
_entity_poly.entity_id
_entity_poly.type
_entity_poly.pdbx_seq_one_letter_code
_entity_poly.pdbx_strand_id
1 'polypeptide(L)'
;MLGMFLPSLAIAQEIKVPTGFQVSEIAKELGATRHLTVSKQGHVYAKLSKLKDGNGIVQLKDANQDGVFEGQKWFGNYPGTGIMIDQNFFYAASNKGVFRYALDANGEIADINKPETIVDGLPDHGRDNAKPFVFDRDKKHIYVTIGSWNDPCRVPGTGQGMNPCVILDSAGGVWQFDANKLNQRFQDGLRYATGLKNAVGITWNQQTNSLFAMAHGRGQFHDFYPQYYTPQQSQELPAEAMYEFKKAGDDAGWPYIYYDHKQNKKIVAPEFGGDGKKTGGEKALDPVVAFPAHMGPNDILFYSGNQFPAKYKHGAFIAFHGQSAELKKGYLVAFVPFKNGKPSGKWEIFADNFAGTDLAKPTGPIQHRPCGLAEGPDGSLYVSDDLGGSIYRIQYKK
;
A
#
# COMPACT_ATOMS: atom_id res chain seq x y z
N MET A 1 2.49 54.31 -15.52
CA MET A 1 1.47 53.35 -15.01
C MET A 1 2.20 52.03 -14.70
N LEU A 2 2.53 51.80 -13.41
CA LEU A 2 3.08 50.52 -12.96
C LEU A 2 1.92 49.58 -12.70
N GLY A 3 1.78 48.56 -13.53
CA GLY A 3 0.81 47.53 -13.29
C GLY A 3 1.25 46.62 -12.13
N MET A 4 0.54 46.67 -11.00
CA MET A 4 0.67 45.72 -9.92
C MET A 4 0.15 44.34 -10.40
N PHE A 5 1.07 43.43 -10.66
CA PHE A 5 0.71 42.00 -10.74
C PHE A 5 0.44 41.53 -9.31
N LEU A 6 -0.85 41.37 -8.98
CA LEU A 6 -1.25 40.59 -7.81
C LEU A 6 -1.01 39.09 -8.16
N PRO A 7 -0.20 38.35 -7.36
CA PRO A 7 -0.11 36.94 -7.54
C PRO A 7 -1.51 36.34 -7.25
N SER A 8 -2.08 35.63 -8.21
CA SER A 8 -3.26 34.80 -7.96
C SER A 8 -2.84 33.74 -6.95
N LEU A 9 -3.31 33.84 -5.72
CA LEU A 9 -3.29 32.74 -4.76
C LEU A 9 -4.08 31.59 -5.41
N ALA A 10 -3.36 30.60 -5.93
CA ALA A 10 -3.98 29.32 -6.27
C ALA A 10 -4.53 28.76 -4.96
N ILE A 11 -5.85 28.76 -4.82
CA ILE A 11 -6.52 28.08 -3.71
C ILE A 11 -6.16 26.62 -3.86
N ALA A 12 -5.35 26.09 -2.95
CA ALA A 12 -5.09 24.66 -2.87
C ALA A 12 -6.45 23.95 -2.81
N GLN A 13 -6.66 23.01 -3.72
CA GLN A 13 -7.96 22.36 -3.84
C GLN A 13 -8.10 21.38 -2.66
N GLU A 14 -9.05 21.63 -1.79
CA GLU A 14 -9.24 20.91 -0.53
C GLU A 14 -9.53 19.41 -0.75
N ILE A 15 -8.94 18.52 0.06
CA ILE A 15 -9.27 17.10 0.09
C ILE A 15 -10.74 16.96 0.51
N LYS A 16 -11.52 16.23 -0.27
CA LYS A 16 -12.95 16.04 -0.08
C LYS A 16 -13.21 14.78 0.76
N VAL A 17 -13.99 14.92 1.82
CA VAL A 17 -14.42 13.84 2.72
C VAL A 17 -15.93 13.91 2.94
N PRO A 18 -16.59 12.84 3.42
CA PRO A 18 -18.01 12.86 3.73
C PRO A 18 -18.38 13.90 4.79
N THR A 19 -19.64 14.33 4.80
CA THR A 19 -20.16 15.28 5.78
C THR A 19 -19.88 14.80 7.21
N GLY A 20 -19.44 15.73 8.08
CA GLY A 20 -19.06 15.47 9.45
C GLY A 20 -17.61 15.07 9.65
N PHE A 21 -16.87 14.80 8.57
CA PHE A 21 -15.42 14.61 8.64
C PHE A 21 -14.68 15.92 8.40
N GLN A 22 -13.50 16.02 9.01
CA GLN A 22 -12.55 17.12 8.82
C GLN A 22 -11.19 16.57 8.50
N VAL A 23 -10.45 17.28 7.64
CA VAL A 23 -9.09 16.95 7.26
C VAL A 23 -8.17 18.05 7.78
N SER A 24 -7.08 17.67 8.41
CA SER A 24 -5.99 18.55 8.81
C SER A 24 -4.69 18.05 8.23
N GLU A 25 -3.89 18.92 7.61
CA GLU A 25 -2.51 18.64 7.26
C GLU A 25 -1.66 18.84 8.52
N ILE A 26 -1.11 17.75 9.07
CA ILE A 26 -0.33 17.78 10.31
C ILE A 26 1.17 17.93 10.08
N ALA A 27 1.64 17.64 8.89
CA ALA A 27 3.02 17.82 8.46
C ALA A 27 3.10 17.92 6.95
N LYS A 28 4.15 18.55 6.43
CA LYS A 28 4.43 18.71 5.00
C LYS A 28 5.93 18.67 4.71
N GLU A 29 6.27 18.53 3.44
CA GLU A 29 7.65 18.56 2.97
C GLU A 29 8.56 17.49 3.62
N LEU A 30 7.98 16.38 4.09
CA LEU A 30 8.73 15.29 4.71
C LEU A 30 9.54 14.47 3.70
N GLY A 31 9.32 14.65 2.40
CA GLY A 31 9.93 13.86 1.34
C GLY A 31 9.02 12.70 0.89
N ALA A 32 9.59 11.66 0.32
CA ALA A 32 8.83 10.53 -0.25
C ALA A 32 8.30 9.59 0.84
N THR A 33 7.32 10.07 1.62
CA THR A 33 6.68 9.31 2.71
C THR A 33 5.88 8.13 2.18
N ARG A 34 6.04 6.96 2.81
CA ARG A 34 5.31 5.74 2.46
C ARG A 34 4.35 5.37 3.59
N HIS A 35 4.46 4.16 4.14
CA HIS A 35 3.63 3.76 5.26
C HIS A 35 3.93 4.57 6.52
N LEU A 36 2.95 4.63 7.39
CA LEU A 36 3.03 5.32 8.67
C LEU A 36 2.43 4.46 9.78
N THR A 37 2.77 4.78 11.00
CA THR A 37 2.18 4.17 12.20
C THR A 37 2.03 5.23 13.30
N VAL A 38 1.05 5.06 14.18
CA VAL A 38 0.79 5.99 15.27
C VAL A 38 0.93 5.26 16.59
N SER A 39 1.69 5.83 17.51
CA SER A 39 1.87 5.27 18.85
C SER A 39 0.64 5.49 19.72
N LYS A 40 0.57 4.79 20.87
CA LYS A 40 -0.49 5.00 21.89
C LYS A 40 -0.48 6.41 22.46
N GLN A 41 0.66 7.09 22.41
CA GLN A 41 0.83 8.49 22.83
C GLN A 41 0.41 9.49 21.74
N GLY A 42 0.03 9.03 20.54
CA GLY A 42 -0.36 9.87 19.42
C GLY A 42 0.83 10.34 18.55
N HIS A 43 2.06 9.87 18.81
CA HIS A 43 3.20 10.19 17.95
C HIS A 43 3.06 9.48 16.61
N VAL A 44 3.27 10.21 15.52
CA VAL A 44 3.19 9.69 14.16
C VAL A 44 4.59 9.39 13.65
N TYR A 45 4.79 8.20 13.13
CA TYR A 45 6.03 7.81 12.49
C TYR A 45 5.76 7.52 11.01
N ALA A 46 6.60 8.06 10.13
CA ALA A 46 6.51 7.81 8.69
C ALA A 46 7.82 7.24 8.16
N LYS A 47 7.69 6.23 7.29
CA LYS A 47 8.80 5.64 6.54
C LYS A 47 8.97 6.34 5.20
N LEU A 48 10.21 6.55 4.77
CA LEU A 48 10.52 7.20 3.51
C LEU A 48 11.10 6.18 2.51
N SER A 49 10.64 6.23 1.25
CA SER A 49 11.20 5.42 0.16
C SER A 49 12.49 5.99 -0.41
N LYS A 50 12.83 7.22 -0.07
CA LYS A 50 14.11 7.89 -0.37
C LYS A 50 14.59 8.60 0.89
N LEU A 51 15.89 8.57 1.13
CA LEU A 51 16.46 9.28 2.29
C LEU A 51 16.26 10.79 2.13
N LYS A 52 15.92 11.43 3.26
CA LYS A 52 15.99 12.88 3.42
C LYS A 52 17.07 13.19 4.44
N ASP A 53 18.08 13.92 4.02
CA ASP A 53 19.26 14.28 4.84
C ASP A 53 19.87 13.05 5.55
N GLY A 54 19.98 11.93 4.80
CA GLY A 54 20.53 10.68 5.31
C GLY A 54 19.59 9.83 6.15
N ASN A 55 18.34 10.26 6.37
CA ASN A 55 17.37 9.58 7.23
C ASN A 55 16.18 9.02 6.43
N GLY A 56 15.71 7.85 6.82
CA GLY A 56 14.59 7.15 6.17
C GLY A 56 13.34 7.02 7.05
N ILE A 57 13.36 7.57 8.26
CA ILE A 57 12.24 7.55 9.20
C ILE A 57 12.15 8.93 9.87
N VAL A 58 10.91 9.43 10.01
CA VAL A 58 10.61 10.61 10.81
C VAL A 58 9.57 10.28 11.87
N GLN A 59 9.81 10.73 13.09
CA GLN A 59 8.85 10.80 14.18
C GLN A 59 8.34 12.23 14.30
N LEU A 60 7.02 12.38 14.36
CA LEU A 60 6.34 13.63 14.58
C LEU A 60 5.66 13.61 15.96
N LYS A 61 5.79 14.69 16.72
CA LYS A 61 5.20 14.87 18.04
C LYS A 61 4.36 16.13 18.10
N ASP A 62 3.18 15.99 18.63
CA ASP A 62 2.31 17.08 19.08
C ASP A 62 2.44 17.13 20.61
N ALA A 63 3.37 17.98 21.09
CA ALA A 63 3.75 17.97 22.50
C ALA A 63 2.70 18.60 23.44
N ASN A 64 1.91 19.55 22.91
CA ASN A 64 0.90 20.29 23.65
C ASN A 64 -0.53 19.80 23.37
N GLN A 65 -0.67 18.82 22.46
CA GLN A 65 -1.95 18.18 22.04
C GLN A 65 -2.95 19.16 21.40
N ASP A 66 -2.44 20.20 20.72
CA ASP A 66 -3.27 21.16 19.99
C ASP A 66 -3.60 20.75 18.54
N GLY A 67 -3.02 19.63 18.08
CA GLY A 67 -3.20 19.07 16.74
C GLY A 67 -2.12 19.52 15.76
N VAL A 68 -1.14 20.34 16.20
CA VAL A 68 0.03 20.75 15.43
C VAL A 68 1.22 19.91 15.86
N PHE A 69 2.00 19.39 14.91
CA PHE A 69 3.13 18.51 15.17
C PHE A 69 4.44 19.26 14.98
N GLU A 70 4.88 19.98 16.01
CA GLU A 70 6.07 20.83 15.95
C GLU A 70 7.38 20.03 16.08
N GLY A 71 7.32 18.95 16.87
CA GLY A 71 8.50 18.12 17.15
C GLY A 71 8.77 17.13 16.03
N GLN A 72 9.99 17.19 15.44
CA GLN A 72 10.45 16.20 14.47
C GLN A 72 11.75 15.55 14.93
N LYS A 73 11.81 14.20 14.87
CA LYS A 73 13.03 13.44 15.12
C LYS A 73 13.29 12.52 13.92
N TRP A 74 14.45 12.65 13.32
CA TRP A 74 14.85 11.92 12.11
C TRP A 74 15.88 10.84 12.47
N PHE A 75 15.74 9.64 11.86
CA PHE A 75 16.64 8.52 12.08
C PHE A 75 16.51 7.44 11.00
N GLY A 76 17.31 6.35 11.13
CA GLY A 76 17.25 5.20 10.21
C GLY A 76 17.85 5.53 8.84
N ASN A 77 19.10 5.18 8.61
CA ASN A 77 19.85 5.49 7.39
C ASN A 77 19.53 4.56 6.20
N TYR A 78 18.30 4.07 6.10
CA TYR A 78 17.85 3.17 5.05
C TYR A 78 16.46 3.58 4.53
N PRO A 79 16.27 3.61 3.17
CA PRO A 79 14.96 3.82 2.58
C PRO A 79 14.10 2.57 2.69
N GLY A 80 12.77 2.70 2.54
CA GLY A 80 11.86 1.55 2.56
C GLY A 80 10.40 1.95 2.64
N THR A 81 9.53 0.98 2.96
CA THR A 81 8.08 1.20 2.99
C THR A 81 7.45 0.74 4.30
N GLY A 82 7.69 -0.51 4.72
CA GLY A 82 7.03 -1.07 5.90
C GLY A 82 7.46 -0.41 7.20
N ILE A 83 6.49 -0.14 8.06
CA ILE A 83 6.67 0.44 9.39
C ILE A 83 5.51 0.01 10.29
N MET A 84 5.77 -0.28 11.57
CA MET A 84 4.75 -0.66 12.53
C MET A 84 5.25 -0.46 13.96
N ILE A 85 4.35 -0.14 14.87
CA ILE A 85 4.56 -0.25 16.33
C ILE A 85 3.73 -1.41 16.84
N ASP A 86 4.34 -2.29 17.59
CA ASP A 86 3.66 -3.38 18.29
C ASP A 86 4.27 -3.65 19.66
N GLN A 87 3.45 -3.60 20.70
CA GLN A 87 3.83 -3.85 22.08
C GLN A 87 5.10 -3.09 22.53
N ASN A 88 6.24 -3.77 22.55
CA ASN A 88 7.49 -3.27 23.10
C ASN A 88 8.51 -2.87 22.01
N PHE A 89 8.09 -2.91 20.74
CA PHE A 89 9.00 -2.66 19.64
C PHE A 89 8.39 -1.75 18.57
N PHE A 90 9.25 -0.93 18.00
CA PHE A 90 9.02 -0.25 16.75
C PHE A 90 9.73 -1.03 15.63
N TYR A 91 9.05 -1.30 14.54
CA TYR A 91 9.56 -2.05 13.40
C TYR A 91 9.62 -1.19 12.16
N ALA A 92 10.67 -1.35 11.34
CA ALA A 92 10.79 -0.68 10.04
C ALA A 92 11.52 -1.57 9.04
N ALA A 93 11.09 -1.52 7.78
CA ALA A 93 11.72 -2.24 6.68
C ALA A 93 12.62 -1.34 5.85
N SER A 94 13.74 -1.91 5.38
CA SER A 94 14.44 -1.46 4.19
C SER A 94 13.93 -2.22 2.96
N ASN A 95 14.52 -1.96 1.79
CA ASN A 95 14.25 -2.77 0.59
C ASN A 95 14.87 -4.19 0.67
N LYS A 96 15.68 -4.49 1.69
CA LYS A 96 16.41 -5.76 1.84
C LYS A 96 16.20 -6.47 3.16
N GLY A 97 15.51 -5.85 4.13
CA GLY A 97 15.35 -6.46 5.45
C GLY A 97 14.32 -5.74 6.32
N VAL A 98 14.02 -6.34 7.46
CA VAL A 98 13.16 -5.79 8.51
C VAL A 98 13.93 -5.71 9.81
N PHE A 99 13.84 -4.57 10.46
CA PHE A 99 14.53 -4.24 11.71
C PHE A 99 13.51 -3.87 12.78
N ARG A 100 13.91 -4.05 14.06
CA ARG A 100 13.14 -3.57 15.19
C ARG A 100 14.00 -2.75 16.14
N TYR A 101 13.36 -1.85 16.87
CA TYR A 101 13.94 -1.02 17.90
C TYR A 101 13.14 -1.25 19.20
N ALA A 102 13.83 -1.46 20.30
CA ALA A 102 13.17 -1.57 21.60
C ALA A 102 12.49 -0.24 21.98
N LEU A 103 11.30 -0.31 22.56
CA LEU A 103 10.64 0.83 23.17
C LEU A 103 10.94 0.86 24.67
N ASP A 104 11.08 2.05 25.23
CA ASP A 104 11.18 2.27 26.67
C ASP A 104 9.81 2.21 27.36
N ALA A 105 9.78 2.42 28.66
CA ALA A 105 8.55 2.39 29.47
C ALA A 105 7.53 3.47 29.07
N ASN A 106 7.97 4.53 28.38
CA ASN A 106 7.11 5.60 27.85
C ASN A 106 6.61 5.31 26.44
N GLY A 107 7.02 4.17 25.83
CA GLY A 107 6.67 3.84 24.45
C GLY A 107 7.48 4.61 23.40
N GLU A 108 8.61 5.19 23.79
CA GLU A 108 9.57 5.84 22.91
C GLU A 108 10.68 4.85 22.49
N ILE A 109 11.29 5.08 21.32
CA ILE A 109 12.43 4.27 20.90
C ILE A 109 13.62 4.56 21.84
N ALA A 110 14.05 3.52 22.57
CA ALA A 110 15.07 3.62 23.59
C ALA A 110 16.45 4.04 23.02
N ASP A 111 16.82 3.49 21.87
CA ASP A 111 18.06 3.87 21.15
C ASP A 111 17.87 3.71 19.63
N ILE A 112 17.85 4.83 18.92
CA ILE A 112 17.71 4.85 17.46
C ILE A 112 18.93 4.29 16.70
N ASN A 113 20.07 4.11 17.37
CA ASN A 113 21.31 3.60 16.79
C ASN A 113 21.51 2.09 17.00
N LYS A 114 20.55 1.43 17.69
CA LYS A 114 20.64 -0.02 18.00
C LYS A 114 19.45 -0.81 17.45
N PRO A 115 19.23 -0.83 16.13
CA PRO A 115 18.25 -1.73 15.55
C PRO A 115 18.71 -3.19 15.69
N GLU A 116 17.77 -4.08 15.99
CA GLU A 116 17.93 -5.52 15.88
C GLU A 116 17.40 -5.98 14.53
N THR A 117 18.10 -6.89 13.87
CA THR A 117 17.67 -7.46 12.59
C THR A 117 16.70 -8.62 12.83
N ILE A 118 15.48 -8.54 12.28
CA ILE A 118 14.53 -9.66 12.21
C ILE A 118 14.89 -10.55 11.02
N VAL A 119 14.94 -9.96 9.83
CA VAL A 119 15.34 -10.66 8.60
C VAL A 119 16.12 -9.71 7.69
N ASP A 120 17.12 -10.26 6.99
CA ASP A 120 17.94 -9.55 6.01
C ASP A 120 18.19 -10.41 4.77
N GLY A 121 18.72 -9.80 3.70
CA GLY A 121 18.97 -10.48 2.43
C GLY A 121 17.71 -10.77 1.62
N LEU A 122 16.63 -10.04 1.87
CA LEU A 122 15.43 -10.11 1.02
C LEU A 122 15.77 -9.62 -0.40
N PRO A 123 15.22 -10.28 -1.45
CA PRO A 123 15.46 -9.89 -2.84
C PRO A 123 15.09 -8.43 -3.11
N ASP A 124 16.01 -7.70 -3.75
CA ASP A 124 15.83 -6.32 -4.21
C ASP A 124 16.42 -6.19 -5.63
N HIS A 125 15.55 -6.04 -6.60
CA HIS A 125 15.89 -5.89 -8.01
C HIS A 125 15.64 -4.47 -8.54
N GLY A 126 15.48 -3.49 -7.63
CA GLY A 126 15.29 -2.07 -7.96
C GLY A 126 13.88 -1.69 -8.42
N ARG A 127 13.04 -2.66 -8.80
CA ARG A 127 11.64 -2.46 -9.17
C ARG A 127 10.74 -3.26 -8.23
N ASP A 128 9.56 -2.71 -7.90
CA ASP A 128 8.60 -3.32 -6.99
C ASP A 128 9.26 -3.85 -5.70
N ASN A 129 10.26 -3.11 -5.22
CA ASN A 129 11.16 -3.52 -4.13
C ASN A 129 10.69 -3.12 -2.73
N ALA A 130 9.51 -2.54 -2.60
CA ALA A 130 8.90 -2.28 -1.30
C ALA A 130 8.78 -3.56 -0.48
N LYS A 131 9.01 -3.45 0.83
CA LYS A 131 8.87 -4.55 1.80
C LYS A 131 7.90 -4.15 2.90
N PRO A 132 6.60 -3.92 2.58
CA PRO A 132 5.60 -3.84 3.62
C PRO A 132 5.49 -5.18 4.32
N PHE A 133 5.12 -5.13 5.60
CA PHE A 133 5.01 -6.32 6.43
C PHE A 133 3.88 -6.19 7.45
N VAL A 134 3.42 -7.33 7.95
CA VAL A 134 2.39 -7.41 8.98
C VAL A 134 2.64 -8.63 9.85
N PHE A 135 2.17 -8.61 11.09
CA PHE A 135 2.17 -9.77 11.99
C PHE A 135 0.83 -10.49 11.96
N ASP A 136 0.85 -11.81 12.20
CA ASP A 136 -0.38 -12.55 12.52
C ASP A 136 -0.97 -12.09 13.86
N ARG A 137 -2.20 -12.58 14.16
CA ARG A 137 -2.92 -12.25 15.39
C ARG A 137 -2.11 -12.54 16.64
N ASP A 138 -1.42 -13.67 16.66
CA ASP A 138 -0.70 -14.16 17.82
C ASP A 138 0.73 -13.60 17.92
N LYS A 139 1.15 -12.79 16.94
CA LYS A 139 2.50 -12.19 16.85
C LYS A 139 3.62 -13.23 16.80
N LYS A 140 3.31 -14.42 16.29
CA LYS A 140 4.28 -15.50 16.08
C LYS A 140 5.05 -15.35 14.79
N HIS A 141 4.39 -14.81 13.76
CA HIS A 141 4.98 -14.70 12.44
C HIS A 141 4.86 -13.27 11.90
N ILE A 142 5.87 -12.90 11.13
CA ILE A 142 5.88 -11.69 10.30
C ILE A 142 5.77 -12.10 8.83
N TYR A 143 4.90 -11.41 8.09
CA TYR A 143 4.64 -11.64 6.67
C TYR A 143 5.16 -10.45 5.89
N VAL A 144 6.07 -10.69 4.95
CA VAL A 144 6.73 -9.65 4.16
C VAL A 144 6.45 -9.86 2.69
N THR A 145 6.02 -8.83 1.97
CA THR A 145 5.81 -8.92 0.52
C THR A 145 7.13 -8.78 -0.22
N ILE A 146 7.28 -9.50 -1.31
CA ILE A 146 8.40 -9.39 -2.24
C ILE A 146 7.82 -9.29 -3.66
N GLY A 147 7.87 -8.07 -4.23
CA GLY A 147 7.31 -7.78 -5.55
C GLY A 147 8.20 -8.28 -6.69
N SER A 148 7.60 -8.41 -7.86
CA SER A 148 8.25 -8.86 -9.09
C SER A 148 9.04 -7.74 -9.75
N TRP A 149 10.19 -8.05 -10.29
CA TRP A 149 10.99 -7.11 -11.10
C TRP A 149 10.59 -7.05 -12.58
N ASN A 150 9.61 -7.88 -13.00
CA ASN A 150 9.06 -7.87 -14.36
C ASN A 150 7.55 -8.04 -14.32
N ASP A 151 6.80 -7.11 -14.91
CA ASP A 151 5.34 -7.08 -14.80
C ASP A 151 4.66 -8.38 -15.26
N PRO A 152 4.97 -8.93 -16.47
CA PRO A 152 4.26 -10.09 -16.99
C PRO A 152 5.06 -11.39 -16.91
N CYS A 153 6.25 -11.39 -16.32
CA CYS A 153 7.18 -12.53 -16.36
C CYS A 153 7.47 -13.00 -17.81
N ARG A 154 7.82 -12.06 -18.69
CA ARG A 154 8.14 -12.33 -20.08
C ARG A 154 9.61 -12.69 -20.29
N VAL A 155 9.84 -13.50 -21.32
CA VAL A 155 11.16 -13.64 -21.94
C VAL A 155 11.54 -12.28 -22.54
N PRO A 156 12.71 -11.71 -22.18
CA PRO A 156 13.13 -10.40 -22.65
C PRO A 156 13.04 -10.25 -24.17
N GLY A 157 12.50 -9.12 -24.66
CA GLY A 157 12.36 -8.80 -26.08
C GLY A 157 11.25 -9.57 -26.82
N THR A 158 10.44 -10.37 -26.13
CA THR A 158 9.37 -11.15 -26.76
C THR A 158 8.01 -10.88 -26.11
N GLY A 159 6.91 -11.36 -26.73
CA GLY A 159 5.59 -11.44 -26.13
C GLY A 159 5.35 -12.73 -25.32
N GLN A 160 6.31 -13.65 -25.24
CA GLN A 160 6.13 -14.94 -24.59
C GLN A 160 6.45 -14.89 -23.08
N GLY A 161 5.63 -15.55 -22.27
CA GLY A 161 5.90 -15.74 -20.86
C GLY A 161 6.98 -16.78 -20.61
N MET A 162 7.77 -16.57 -19.57
CA MET A 162 8.67 -17.61 -19.03
C MET A 162 7.82 -18.69 -18.36
N ASN A 163 7.90 -19.93 -18.85
CA ASN A 163 7.14 -21.05 -18.29
C ASN A 163 8.07 -22.23 -17.99
N PRO A 164 8.33 -22.56 -16.68
CA PRO A 164 7.82 -21.89 -15.51
C PRO A 164 8.37 -20.47 -15.31
N CYS A 165 7.63 -19.61 -14.64
CA CYS A 165 8.07 -18.26 -14.30
C CYS A 165 9.11 -18.30 -13.17
N VAL A 166 10.38 -18.10 -13.51
CA VAL A 166 11.49 -18.13 -12.55
C VAL A 166 11.44 -17.03 -11.49
N ILE A 167 10.67 -15.97 -11.72
CA ILE A 167 10.47 -14.89 -10.75
C ILE A 167 9.78 -15.43 -9.49
N LEU A 168 8.86 -16.37 -9.64
CA LEU A 168 8.13 -16.97 -8.53
C LEU A 168 9.03 -17.76 -7.56
N ASP A 169 10.26 -18.06 -7.92
CA ASP A 169 11.19 -18.74 -7.00
C ASP A 169 11.58 -17.85 -5.81
N SER A 170 11.59 -16.51 -6.00
CA SER A 170 12.07 -15.58 -4.96
C SER A 170 11.27 -14.29 -4.83
N ALA A 171 10.24 -14.09 -5.65
CA ALA A 171 9.41 -12.88 -5.66
C ALA A 171 7.97 -13.17 -6.11
N GLY A 172 7.14 -12.14 -6.24
CA GLY A 172 5.76 -12.31 -6.68
C GLY A 172 4.86 -12.95 -5.62
N GLY A 173 5.07 -12.62 -4.33
CA GLY A 173 4.31 -13.20 -3.25
C GLY A 173 4.60 -12.62 -1.87
N VAL A 174 4.26 -13.40 -0.85
CA VAL A 174 4.44 -13.07 0.57
C VAL A 174 5.23 -14.16 1.27
N TRP A 175 6.26 -13.79 2.00
CA TRP A 175 7.09 -14.71 2.80
C TRP A 175 6.80 -14.53 4.28
N GLN A 176 6.69 -15.65 4.98
CA GLN A 176 6.48 -15.78 6.41
C GLN A 176 7.81 -16.07 7.11
N PHE A 177 8.09 -15.33 8.17
CA PHE A 177 9.26 -15.56 9.06
C PHE A 177 8.78 -15.64 10.50
N ASP A 178 9.63 -16.20 11.39
CA ASP A 178 9.38 -16.18 12.83
C ASP A 178 9.56 -14.74 13.36
N ALA A 179 8.56 -14.18 13.98
CA ALA A 179 8.57 -12.81 14.52
C ALA A 179 9.52 -12.65 15.73
N ASN A 180 9.85 -13.74 16.41
CA ASN A 180 10.64 -13.75 17.64
C ASN A 180 12.11 -14.15 17.42
N LYS A 181 12.46 -14.64 16.22
CA LYS A 181 13.82 -15.03 15.86
C LYS A 181 14.54 -13.88 15.18
N LEU A 182 15.70 -13.52 15.70
CA LEU A 182 16.57 -12.50 15.11
C LEU A 182 17.52 -13.10 14.06
N ASN A 183 18.04 -12.21 13.20
CA ASN A 183 19.08 -12.51 12.20
C ASN A 183 18.71 -13.60 11.20
N GLN A 184 17.43 -13.70 10.86
CA GLN A 184 16.96 -14.58 9.81
C GLN A 184 17.45 -14.09 8.44
N ARG A 185 17.56 -15.00 7.48
CA ARG A 185 17.85 -14.72 6.08
C ARG A 185 16.63 -15.06 5.20
N PHE A 186 16.63 -14.62 3.96
CA PHE A 186 15.55 -14.92 3.01
C PHE A 186 15.23 -16.42 2.96
N GLN A 187 16.24 -17.29 2.99
CA GLN A 187 16.11 -18.75 2.92
C GLN A 187 15.45 -19.37 4.16
N ASP A 188 15.41 -18.66 5.29
CA ASP A 188 14.70 -19.10 6.50
C ASP A 188 13.19 -18.91 6.38
N GLY A 189 12.72 -18.14 5.37
CA GLY A 189 11.33 -17.82 5.17
C GLY A 189 10.54 -18.91 4.42
N LEU A 190 9.30 -19.11 4.82
CA LEU A 190 8.33 -19.90 4.08
C LEU A 190 7.58 -19.00 3.09
N ARG A 191 7.52 -19.35 1.81
CA ARG A 191 6.61 -18.70 0.85
C ARG A 191 5.17 -19.02 1.21
N TYR A 192 4.53 -18.08 1.90
CA TYR A 192 3.16 -18.25 2.41
C TYR A 192 2.11 -18.06 1.32
N ALA A 193 2.26 -17.02 0.49
CA ALA A 193 1.36 -16.73 -0.62
C ALA A 193 2.17 -16.45 -1.89
N THR A 194 1.59 -16.77 -3.05
CA THR A 194 2.21 -16.56 -4.37
C THR A 194 1.21 -15.95 -5.35
N GLY A 195 1.66 -15.65 -6.57
CA GLY A 195 0.78 -15.15 -7.62
C GLY A 195 0.40 -13.67 -7.50
N LEU A 196 1.21 -12.88 -6.81
CA LEU A 196 1.09 -11.42 -6.68
C LEU A 196 2.21 -10.74 -7.45
N LYS A 197 1.90 -9.96 -8.51
CA LYS A 197 2.94 -9.17 -9.19
C LYS A 197 3.68 -8.28 -8.20
N ASN A 198 2.91 -7.50 -7.47
CA ASN A 198 3.35 -6.64 -6.38
C ASN A 198 2.19 -6.45 -5.41
N ALA A 199 2.48 -6.32 -4.14
CA ALA A 199 1.51 -5.95 -3.12
C ALA A 199 2.19 -5.01 -2.12
N VAL A 200 1.75 -3.74 -2.11
CA VAL A 200 2.23 -2.74 -1.16
C VAL A 200 1.28 -2.64 0.02
N GLY A 201 -0.04 -2.67 -0.23
CA GLY A 201 -1.04 -2.79 0.82
C GLY A 201 -1.15 -4.21 1.34
N ILE A 202 -0.83 -4.42 2.62
CA ILE A 202 -0.91 -5.72 3.29
C ILE A 202 -1.40 -5.52 4.73
N THR A 203 -2.30 -6.37 5.20
CA THR A 203 -2.81 -6.32 6.57
C THR A 203 -3.27 -7.68 7.06
N TRP A 204 -3.27 -7.89 8.38
CA TRP A 204 -3.87 -9.07 9.00
C TRP A 204 -5.27 -8.72 9.53
N ASN A 205 -6.29 -9.41 9.03
CA ASN A 205 -7.63 -9.23 9.53
C ASN A 205 -7.81 -10.00 10.83
N GLN A 206 -7.98 -9.28 11.92
CA GLN A 206 -8.13 -9.88 13.26
C GLN A 206 -9.40 -10.71 13.41
N GLN A 207 -10.45 -10.39 12.65
CA GLN A 207 -11.74 -11.10 12.73
C GLN A 207 -11.67 -12.47 12.03
N THR A 208 -11.10 -12.53 10.83
CA THR A 208 -10.99 -13.78 10.05
C THR A 208 -9.72 -14.57 10.37
N ASN A 209 -8.76 -13.96 11.08
CA ASN A 209 -7.44 -14.51 11.32
C ASN A 209 -6.73 -14.91 10.04
N SER A 210 -6.71 -14.03 9.07
CA SER A 210 -6.16 -14.24 7.75
C SER A 210 -5.45 -13.01 7.21
N LEU A 211 -4.54 -13.25 6.26
CA LEU A 211 -3.78 -12.22 5.58
C LEU A 211 -4.61 -11.63 4.44
N PHE A 212 -4.66 -10.30 4.35
CA PHE A 212 -5.19 -9.58 3.20
C PHE A 212 -4.07 -8.83 2.49
N ALA A 213 -4.07 -8.89 1.16
CA ALA A 213 -3.13 -8.13 0.33
C ALA A 213 -3.81 -7.51 -0.87
N MET A 214 -3.35 -6.31 -1.23
CA MET A 214 -3.78 -5.58 -2.41
C MET A 214 -2.82 -5.85 -3.57
N ALA A 215 -3.25 -6.63 -4.55
CA ALA A 215 -2.47 -6.92 -5.73
C ALA A 215 -2.48 -5.75 -6.71
N HIS A 216 -1.29 -5.29 -7.10
CA HIS A 216 -1.14 -4.38 -8.23
C HIS A 216 -1.28 -5.14 -9.55
N GLY A 217 -2.09 -4.61 -10.45
CA GLY A 217 -2.20 -5.10 -11.81
C GLY A 217 -0.92 -4.86 -12.62
N ARG A 218 -0.89 -5.43 -13.80
CA ARG A 218 0.16 -5.20 -14.80
C ARG A 218 -0.37 -4.28 -15.92
N GLY A 219 0.51 -3.67 -16.69
CA GLY A 219 0.15 -2.84 -17.85
C GLY A 219 0.44 -3.51 -19.20
N GLN A 220 0.35 -2.72 -20.27
CA GLN A 220 0.88 -3.01 -21.61
C GLN A 220 0.17 -4.18 -22.35
N PHE A 221 -1.11 -4.39 -22.15
CA PHE A 221 -1.81 -5.43 -22.92
C PHE A 221 -1.89 -5.10 -24.41
N HIS A 222 -2.29 -3.87 -24.75
CA HIS A 222 -2.40 -3.46 -26.15
C HIS A 222 -1.03 -3.37 -26.85
N ASP A 223 0.00 -2.90 -26.16
CA ASP A 223 1.33 -2.69 -26.76
C ASP A 223 1.95 -3.98 -27.30
N PHE A 224 1.69 -5.12 -26.63
CA PHE A 224 2.23 -6.42 -27.00
C PHE A 224 1.23 -7.34 -27.67
N TYR A 225 -0.08 -7.11 -27.49
CA TYR A 225 -1.14 -7.97 -28.02
C TYR A 225 -2.29 -7.14 -28.62
N PRO A 226 -2.01 -6.29 -29.61
CA PRO A 226 -3.03 -5.43 -30.23
C PRO A 226 -4.14 -6.22 -30.93
N GLN A 227 -3.86 -7.51 -31.27
CA GLN A 227 -4.84 -8.41 -31.86
C GLN A 227 -5.91 -8.88 -30.85
N TYR A 228 -5.66 -8.79 -29.53
CA TYR A 228 -6.57 -9.25 -28.48
C TYR A 228 -7.13 -8.12 -27.61
N TYR A 229 -6.41 -6.99 -27.52
CA TYR A 229 -6.77 -5.89 -26.64
C TYR A 229 -6.77 -4.55 -27.37
N THR A 230 -7.81 -3.78 -27.18
CA THR A 230 -7.84 -2.37 -27.61
C THR A 230 -7.05 -1.49 -26.62
N PRO A 231 -6.66 -0.26 -26.99
CA PRO A 231 -6.06 0.70 -26.06
C PRO A 231 -6.92 0.92 -24.81
N GLN A 232 -8.25 1.02 -24.98
CA GLN A 232 -9.18 1.19 -23.87
C GLN A 232 -9.19 -0.01 -22.93
N GLN A 233 -9.17 -1.25 -23.46
CA GLN A 233 -9.08 -2.43 -22.62
C GLN A 233 -7.75 -2.50 -21.85
N SER A 234 -6.65 -2.06 -22.45
CA SER A 234 -5.35 -1.96 -21.78
C SER A 234 -5.37 -0.96 -20.60
N GLN A 235 -6.16 0.12 -20.73
CA GLN A 235 -6.38 1.09 -19.65
C GLN A 235 -7.27 0.59 -18.51
N GLU A 236 -8.13 -0.39 -18.78
CA GLU A 236 -9.15 -0.87 -17.85
C GLU A 236 -8.82 -2.22 -17.22
N LEU A 237 -7.78 -2.91 -17.71
CA LEU A 237 -7.36 -4.25 -17.31
C LEU A 237 -5.87 -4.31 -17.00
N PRO A 238 -5.48 -5.27 -16.14
CA PRO A 238 -6.31 -6.10 -15.29
C PRO A 238 -6.80 -5.34 -14.06
N ALA A 239 -7.72 -5.94 -13.30
CA ALA A 239 -8.14 -5.38 -12.02
C ALA A 239 -6.96 -5.20 -11.06
N GLU A 240 -7.00 -4.12 -10.28
CA GLU A 240 -6.37 -4.09 -8.97
C GLU A 240 -7.25 -4.92 -8.02
N ALA A 241 -6.67 -5.77 -7.19
CA ALA A 241 -7.48 -6.77 -6.51
C ALA A 241 -7.10 -6.96 -5.04
N MET A 242 -8.11 -7.09 -4.18
CA MET A 242 -7.96 -7.50 -2.79
C MET A 242 -8.08 -9.01 -2.70
N TYR A 243 -7.07 -9.68 -2.16
CA TYR A 243 -7.09 -11.11 -1.90
C TYR A 243 -7.03 -11.40 -0.40
N GLU A 244 -7.69 -12.48 0.01
CA GLU A 244 -7.60 -13.08 1.35
C GLU A 244 -6.83 -14.39 1.25
N PHE A 245 -5.70 -14.49 1.96
CA PHE A 245 -4.87 -15.69 2.05
C PHE A 245 -5.06 -16.33 3.42
N LYS A 246 -5.53 -17.57 3.44
CA LYS A 246 -5.91 -18.29 4.66
C LYS A 246 -4.88 -19.30 5.12
N LYS A 247 -4.06 -19.78 4.18
CA LYS A 247 -3.05 -20.82 4.43
C LYS A 247 -1.85 -20.67 3.52
N ALA A 248 -0.76 -21.27 3.94
CA ALA A 248 0.42 -21.39 3.10
C ALA A 248 0.11 -22.17 1.82
N GLY A 249 0.63 -21.64 0.69
CA GLY A 249 0.41 -22.19 -0.64
C GLY A 249 -0.78 -21.60 -1.39
N ASP A 250 -1.53 -20.67 -0.79
CA ASP A 250 -2.56 -19.92 -1.52
C ASP A 250 -1.93 -19.09 -2.65
N ASP A 251 -2.60 -19.06 -3.83
CA ASP A 251 -2.09 -18.49 -5.07
C ASP A 251 -3.12 -17.54 -5.69
N ALA A 252 -2.73 -16.29 -5.95
CA ALA A 252 -3.56 -15.29 -6.62
C ALA A 252 -3.46 -15.34 -8.16
N GLY A 253 -2.58 -16.19 -8.74
CA GLY A 253 -2.56 -16.59 -10.15
C GLY A 253 -1.60 -15.83 -11.05
N TRP A 254 -1.02 -14.70 -10.67
CA TRP A 254 -0.01 -14.03 -11.47
C TRP A 254 1.25 -14.92 -11.60
N PRO A 255 1.92 -14.97 -12.76
CA PRO A 255 1.70 -14.23 -14.01
C PRO A 255 0.76 -14.93 -15.00
N TYR A 256 0.33 -16.14 -14.70
CA TYR A 256 -0.35 -17.05 -15.65
C TYR A 256 -1.78 -16.62 -15.96
N ILE A 257 -2.44 -15.97 -15.00
CA ILE A 257 -3.79 -15.45 -15.13
C ILE A 257 -3.88 -14.03 -14.57
N TYR A 258 -4.92 -13.32 -14.97
CA TYR A 258 -5.33 -12.06 -14.38
C TYR A 258 -6.85 -12.07 -14.14
N TYR A 259 -7.32 -11.17 -13.27
CA TYR A 259 -8.75 -10.99 -13.04
C TYR A 259 -9.30 -9.85 -13.90
N ASP A 260 -10.33 -10.16 -14.68
CA ASP A 260 -11.09 -9.17 -15.44
C ASP A 260 -12.33 -8.76 -14.63
N HIS A 261 -12.32 -7.57 -14.04
CA HIS A 261 -13.41 -7.08 -13.20
C HIS A 261 -14.67 -6.71 -13.98
N LYS A 262 -14.59 -6.55 -15.28
CA LYS A 262 -15.75 -6.28 -16.14
C LYS A 262 -16.51 -7.55 -16.49
N GLN A 263 -15.78 -8.64 -16.70
CA GLN A 263 -16.36 -9.95 -16.94
C GLN A 263 -16.58 -10.75 -15.65
N ASN A 264 -15.99 -10.33 -14.53
CA ASN A 264 -15.92 -11.06 -13.25
C ASN A 264 -15.34 -12.47 -13.44
N LYS A 265 -14.20 -12.58 -14.13
CA LYS A 265 -13.57 -13.84 -14.49
C LYS A 265 -12.05 -13.80 -14.38
N LYS A 266 -11.47 -14.94 -14.08
CA LYS A 266 -10.04 -15.19 -14.25
C LYS A 266 -9.77 -15.55 -15.72
N ILE A 267 -8.87 -14.79 -16.34
CA ILE A 267 -8.52 -14.89 -17.76
C ILE A 267 -7.06 -15.32 -17.86
N VAL A 268 -6.76 -16.25 -18.75
CA VAL A 268 -5.37 -16.65 -19.04
C VAL A 268 -4.61 -15.44 -19.61
N ALA A 269 -3.46 -15.15 -19.04
CA ALA A 269 -2.65 -14.03 -19.51
C ALA A 269 -2.13 -14.28 -20.92
N PRO A 270 -2.06 -13.27 -21.79
CA PRO A 270 -1.72 -13.46 -23.19
C PRO A 270 -0.30 -14.02 -23.40
N GLU A 271 0.63 -13.74 -22.49
CA GLU A 271 1.96 -14.34 -22.46
C GLU A 271 1.96 -15.87 -22.37
N PHE A 272 0.88 -16.43 -21.84
CA PHE A 272 0.72 -17.86 -21.58
C PHE A 272 -0.40 -18.48 -22.42
N GLY A 273 -0.72 -17.88 -23.56
CA GLY A 273 -1.68 -18.39 -24.53
C GLY A 273 -3.13 -17.95 -24.31
N GLY A 274 -3.32 -16.86 -23.60
CA GLY A 274 -4.61 -16.18 -23.49
C GLY A 274 -4.91 -15.27 -24.68
N ASP A 275 -6.18 -14.99 -24.90
CA ASP A 275 -6.71 -14.17 -26.01
C ASP A 275 -7.67 -13.07 -25.52
N GLY A 276 -7.64 -12.76 -24.23
CA GLY A 276 -8.55 -11.82 -23.59
C GLY A 276 -9.95 -12.40 -23.25
N LYS A 277 -10.21 -13.65 -23.60
CA LYS A 277 -11.49 -14.36 -23.37
C LYS A 277 -11.32 -15.71 -22.70
N LYS A 278 -10.22 -16.39 -22.97
CA LYS A 278 -9.92 -17.73 -22.46
C LYS A 278 -9.83 -17.71 -20.94
N THR A 279 -10.74 -18.35 -20.28
CA THR A 279 -10.75 -18.53 -18.83
C THR A 279 -9.77 -19.60 -18.38
N GLY A 280 -9.28 -19.50 -17.14
CA GLY A 280 -8.38 -20.47 -16.53
C GLY A 280 -8.04 -20.11 -15.09
N GLY A 281 -7.11 -20.87 -14.51
CA GLY A 281 -6.67 -20.63 -13.14
C GLY A 281 -7.67 -21.07 -12.08
N GLU A 282 -8.30 -22.23 -12.26
CA GLU A 282 -9.32 -22.78 -11.35
C GLU A 282 -8.79 -22.96 -9.92
N LYS A 283 -7.49 -23.23 -9.79
CA LYS A 283 -6.81 -23.39 -8.48
C LYS A 283 -6.42 -22.07 -7.83
N ALA A 284 -6.36 -21.00 -8.62
CA ALA A 284 -6.02 -19.68 -8.07
C ALA A 284 -7.22 -19.07 -7.36
N LEU A 285 -6.95 -18.27 -6.34
CA LEU A 285 -7.98 -17.56 -5.58
C LEU A 285 -8.79 -16.61 -6.48
N ASP A 286 -10.04 -16.43 -6.16
CA ASP A 286 -10.82 -15.30 -6.63
C ASP A 286 -10.55 -14.09 -5.72
N PRO A 287 -10.50 -12.86 -6.26
CA PRO A 287 -10.37 -11.69 -5.42
C PRO A 287 -11.60 -11.49 -4.54
N VAL A 288 -11.37 -11.01 -3.32
CA VAL A 288 -12.44 -10.64 -2.38
C VAL A 288 -13.17 -9.39 -2.88
N VAL A 289 -12.40 -8.44 -3.45
CA VAL A 289 -12.90 -7.23 -4.13
C VAL A 289 -11.98 -6.94 -5.30
N ALA A 290 -12.58 -6.59 -6.44
CA ALA A 290 -11.85 -6.11 -7.61
C ALA A 290 -12.14 -4.63 -7.87
N PHE A 291 -11.10 -3.88 -8.21
CA PHE A 291 -11.14 -2.46 -8.49
C PHE A 291 -10.71 -2.20 -9.94
N PRO A 292 -11.01 -1.02 -10.49
CA PRO A 292 -10.48 -0.62 -11.79
C PRO A 292 -8.95 -0.71 -11.82
N ALA A 293 -8.41 -0.90 -13.04
CA ALA A 293 -6.98 -0.98 -13.26
C ALA A 293 -6.23 0.31 -12.92
N HIS A 294 -4.94 0.19 -12.64
CA HIS A 294 -3.94 1.26 -12.56
C HIS A 294 -4.23 2.32 -11.48
N MET A 295 -4.99 1.98 -10.46
CA MET A 295 -5.24 2.87 -9.32
C MET A 295 -4.09 2.86 -8.30
N GLY A 296 -3.28 1.79 -8.26
CA GLY A 296 -2.11 1.65 -7.39
C GLY A 296 -2.48 1.55 -5.90
N PRO A 297 -3.05 0.43 -5.41
CA PRO A 297 -3.43 0.27 -4.01
C PRO A 297 -2.19 0.06 -3.12
N ASN A 298 -1.74 1.13 -2.47
CA ASN A 298 -0.48 1.13 -1.72
C ASN A 298 -0.62 0.83 -0.22
N ASP A 299 -1.83 0.89 0.34
CA ASP A 299 -2.07 0.42 1.69
C ASP A 299 -3.51 -0.04 1.89
N ILE A 300 -3.72 -0.86 2.93
CA ILE A 300 -5.01 -1.35 3.39
C ILE A 300 -5.05 -1.38 4.91
N LEU A 301 -6.11 -0.82 5.51
CA LEU A 301 -6.32 -0.75 6.94
C LEU A 301 -7.75 -1.18 7.29
N PHE A 302 -7.90 -2.26 8.06
CA PHE A 302 -9.18 -2.58 8.70
C PHE A 302 -9.38 -1.66 9.90
N TYR A 303 -10.39 -0.80 9.83
CA TYR A 303 -10.67 0.17 10.88
C TYR A 303 -11.23 -0.50 12.13
N SER A 304 -10.61 -0.23 13.28
CA SER A 304 -10.97 -0.75 14.59
C SER A 304 -11.45 0.32 15.57
N GLY A 305 -11.31 1.60 15.22
CA GLY A 305 -11.61 2.74 16.04
C GLY A 305 -13.10 2.96 16.31
N ASN A 306 -13.34 3.82 17.27
CA ASN A 306 -14.72 4.17 17.70
C ASN A 306 -15.15 5.59 17.32
N GLN A 307 -14.25 6.40 16.75
CA GLN A 307 -14.52 7.79 16.41
C GLN A 307 -15.49 7.90 15.21
N PHE A 308 -15.30 7.08 14.19
CA PHE A 308 -16.10 7.17 12.97
C PHE A 308 -17.53 6.67 13.14
N PRO A 309 -18.50 7.16 12.33
CA PRO A 309 -19.88 6.67 12.32
C PRO A 309 -19.96 5.16 12.06
N ALA A 310 -21.07 4.54 12.48
CA ALA A 310 -21.30 3.10 12.37
C ALA A 310 -21.06 2.55 10.94
N LYS A 311 -21.34 3.33 9.92
CA LYS A 311 -21.08 3.00 8.52
C LYS A 311 -19.62 2.61 8.24
N TYR A 312 -18.66 3.26 8.93
CA TYR A 312 -17.22 3.10 8.73
C TYR A 312 -16.53 2.25 9.80
N LYS A 313 -17.26 1.74 10.80
CA LYS A 313 -16.67 0.95 11.90
C LYS A 313 -16.29 -0.48 11.52
N HIS A 314 -16.83 -1.00 10.44
CA HIS A 314 -16.59 -2.38 10.01
C HIS A 314 -16.26 -2.36 8.53
N GLY A 315 -14.98 -2.28 8.21
CA GLY A 315 -14.53 -2.26 6.84
C GLY A 315 -13.06 -1.93 6.70
N ALA A 316 -12.62 -1.88 5.46
CA ALA A 316 -11.25 -1.58 5.10
C ALA A 316 -11.16 -0.25 4.36
N PHE A 317 -10.24 0.61 4.78
CA PHE A 317 -9.77 1.74 4.00
C PHE A 317 -8.61 1.30 3.11
N ILE A 318 -8.56 1.79 1.87
CA ILE A 318 -7.51 1.50 0.89
C ILE A 318 -6.99 2.83 0.34
N ALA A 319 -5.67 3.05 0.41
CA ALA A 319 -5.02 4.18 -0.21
C ALA A 319 -4.67 3.84 -1.66
N PHE A 320 -5.30 4.52 -2.61
CA PHE A 320 -5.02 4.40 -4.02
C PHE A 320 -4.10 5.53 -4.49
N HIS A 321 -2.86 5.17 -4.73
CA HIS A 321 -1.78 6.08 -5.03
C HIS A 321 -1.92 6.78 -6.42
N GLY A 322 -2.55 6.11 -7.37
CA GLY A 322 -2.58 6.54 -8.76
C GLY A 322 -1.25 6.23 -9.46
N GLN A 323 -0.93 6.95 -10.48
CA GLN A 323 0.34 6.88 -11.23
C GLN A 323 0.30 6.02 -12.51
N SER A 324 -0.79 6.03 -13.24
CA SER A 324 -0.74 5.49 -14.59
C SER A 324 -0.95 6.58 -15.64
N ALA A 325 -0.08 6.56 -16.67
CA ALA A 325 -0.30 7.35 -17.87
C ALA A 325 -1.50 6.82 -18.67
N GLU A 326 -1.82 5.54 -18.49
CA GLU A 326 -2.88 4.85 -19.23
C GLU A 326 -4.27 5.16 -18.68
N LEU A 327 -4.44 5.07 -17.35
CA LEU A 327 -5.69 5.37 -16.67
C LEU A 327 -5.46 6.39 -15.55
N LYS A 328 -5.89 7.61 -15.77
CA LYS A 328 -5.78 8.71 -14.82
C LYS A 328 -6.81 8.54 -13.70
N LYS A 329 -6.66 7.53 -12.86
CA LYS A 329 -7.50 7.21 -11.70
C LYS A 329 -6.64 6.93 -10.48
N GLY A 330 -7.27 6.77 -9.33
CA GLY A 330 -6.59 6.70 -8.04
C GLY A 330 -6.55 8.08 -7.39
N TYR A 331 -5.50 8.37 -6.63
CA TYR A 331 -5.35 9.61 -5.86
C TYR A 331 -6.49 9.81 -4.86
N LEU A 332 -6.92 8.72 -4.23
CA LEU A 332 -8.07 8.70 -3.31
C LEU A 332 -7.88 7.65 -2.21
N VAL A 333 -8.66 7.78 -1.15
CA VAL A 333 -8.86 6.70 -0.18
C VAL A 333 -10.26 6.13 -0.39
N ALA A 334 -10.34 4.83 -0.62
CA ALA A 334 -11.61 4.12 -0.73
C ALA A 334 -11.97 3.44 0.60
N PHE A 335 -13.26 3.14 0.76
CA PHE A 335 -13.78 2.32 1.84
C PHE A 335 -14.55 1.12 1.28
N VAL A 336 -14.27 -0.05 1.82
CA VAL A 336 -14.99 -1.30 1.54
C VAL A 336 -15.70 -1.73 2.83
N PRO A 337 -17.04 -1.78 2.87
CA PRO A 337 -17.76 -2.27 4.05
C PRO A 337 -17.61 -3.79 4.18
N PHE A 338 -17.39 -4.24 5.43
CA PHE A 338 -17.30 -5.66 5.76
C PHE A 338 -18.34 -6.05 6.80
N LYS A 339 -18.81 -7.28 6.71
CA LYS A 339 -19.65 -7.91 7.74
C LYS A 339 -19.24 -9.37 7.88
N ASN A 340 -18.98 -9.80 9.11
CA ASN A 340 -18.53 -11.17 9.41
C ASN A 340 -17.31 -11.59 8.58
N GLY A 341 -16.33 -10.67 8.43
CA GLY A 341 -15.09 -10.92 7.73
C GLY A 341 -15.19 -10.94 6.19
N LYS A 342 -16.34 -10.61 5.62
CA LYS A 342 -16.56 -10.57 4.15
C LYS A 342 -17.07 -9.21 3.72
N PRO A 343 -16.76 -8.76 2.49
CA PRO A 343 -17.36 -7.55 1.93
C PRO A 343 -18.88 -7.65 1.98
N SER A 344 -19.53 -6.58 2.41
CA SER A 344 -20.99 -6.52 2.60
C SER A 344 -21.69 -5.51 1.70
N GLY A 345 -20.95 -4.87 0.78
CA GLY A 345 -21.46 -3.88 -0.15
C GLY A 345 -20.41 -3.49 -1.18
N LYS A 346 -20.78 -2.56 -2.07
CA LYS A 346 -19.84 -1.96 -3.02
C LYS A 346 -18.87 -1.06 -2.26
N TRP A 347 -17.64 -0.98 -2.76
CA TRP A 347 -16.69 0.02 -2.28
C TRP A 347 -17.15 1.44 -2.67
N GLU A 348 -16.76 2.42 -1.89
CA GLU A 348 -17.03 3.84 -2.13
C GLU A 348 -15.78 4.69 -1.94
N ILE A 349 -15.76 5.87 -2.53
CA ILE A 349 -14.72 6.87 -2.28
C ILE A 349 -14.97 7.49 -0.91
N PHE A 350 -13.97 7.42 -0.02
CA PHE A 350 -14.03 8.02 1.31
C PHE A 350 -13.33 9.38 1.35
N ALA A 351 -12.12 9.48 0.80
CA ALA A 351 -11.43 10.75 0.66
C ALA A 351 -10.90 10.91 -0.76
N ASP A 352 -11.14 12.06 -1.36
CA ASP A 352 -10.89 12.31 -2.78
C ASP A 352 -10.15 13.64 -2.98
N ASN A 353 -9.81 13.93 -4.25
CA ASN A 353 -9.19 15.17 -4.67
C ASN A 353 -7.74 15.37 -4.25
N PHE A 354 -7.03 14.31 -3.87
CA PHE A 354 -5.59 14.39 -3.59
C PHE A 354 -4.79 14.86 -4.80
N ALA A 355 -5.22 14.50 -6.00
CA ALA A 355 -4.56 14.97 -7.23
C ALA A 355 -4.52 16.49 -7.36
N GLY A 356 -5.46 17.23 -6.75
CA GLY A 356 -5.55 18.69 -6.83
C GLY A 356 -5.88 19.20 -8.23
N THR A 357 -6.29 18.33 -9.15
CA THR A 357 -6.64 18.65 -10.54
C THR A 357 -7.65 17.64 -11.08
N ASP A 358 -8.42 18.04 -12.08
CA ASP A 358 -9.28 17.11 -12.82
C ASP A 358 -8.39 16.14 -13.63
N LEU A 359 -8.44 14.86 -13.30
CA LEU A 359 -7.63 13.85 -13.98
C LEU A 359 -8.02 13.63 -15.44
N ALA A 360 -9.26 13.95 -15.84
CA ALA A 360 -9.71 13.87 -17.23
C ALA A 360 -9.22 15.06 -18.06
N LYS A 361 -9.10 16.25 -17.43
CA LYS A 361 -8.64 17.50 -18.05
C LYS A 361 -7.68 18.22 -17.10
N PRO A 362 -6.45 17.75 -16.94
CA PRO A 362 -5.52 18.32 -15.98
C PRO A 362 -5.24 19.79 -16.24
N THR A 363 -5.39 20.64 -15.23
CA THR A 363 -5.07 22.07 -15.25
C THR A 363 -3.73 22.38 -14.59
N GLY A 364 -3.09 21.37 -14.01
CA GLY A 364 -1.79 21.46 -13.34
C GLY A 364 -1.22 20.09 -13.01
N PRO A 365 -0.05 20.06 -12.37
CA PRO A 365 0.57 18.81 -11.93
C PRO A 365 -0.25 18.18 -10.80
N ILE A 366 -0.09 16.86 -10.63
CA ILE A 366 -0.59 16.13 -9.45
C ILE A 366 0.06 16.72 -8.19
N GLN A 367 -0.73 17.04 -7.19
CA GLN A 367 -0.26 17.66 -5.95
C GLN A 367 0.09 16.62 -4.89
N HIS A 368 -0.76 15.62 -4.67
CA HIS A 368 -0.63 14.62 -3.63
C HIS A 368 -0.95 13.23 -4.13
N ARG A 369 -0.32 12.21 -3.53
CA ARG A 369 -0.55 10.79 -3.80
C ARG A 369 -0.70 10.01 -2.49
N PRO A 370 -1.93 9.63 -2.08
CA PRO A 370 -2.12 8.86 -0.86
C PRO A 370 -1.38 7.53 -0.94
N CYS A 371 -0.62 7.20 0.10
CA CYS A 371 0.24 6.03 0.09
C CYS A 371 0.04 5.12 1.29
N GLY A 372 0.22 5.60 2.50
CA GLY A 372 0.08 4.84 3.74
C GLY A 372 -1.13 5.26 4.55
N LEU A 373 -1.66 4.33 5.34
CA LEU A 373 -2.79 4.52 6.24
C LEU A 373 -2.41 4.09 7.65
N ALA A 374 -2.83 4.85 8.66
CA ALA A 374 -2.75 4.41 10.06
C ALA A 374 -3.95 4.90 10.86
N GLU A 375 -4.30 4.16 11.90
CA GLU A 375 -5.30 4.55 12.88
C GLU A 375 -4.61 5.15 14.11
N GLY A 376 -5.06 6.30 14.53
CA GLY A 376 -4.62 6.93 15.77
C GLY A 376 -5.33 6.38 17.00
N PRO A 377 -4.79 6.60 18.21
CA PRO A 377 -5.37 6.12 19.45
C PRO A 377 -6.75 6.68 19.74
N ASP A 378 -7.09 7.83 19.15
CA ASP A 378 -8.40 8.46 19.21
C ASP A 378 -9.38 7.98 18.14
N GLY A 379 -8.94 7.08 17.24
CA GLY A 379 -9.70 6.59 16.10
C GLY A 379 -9.66 7.49 14.87
N SER A 380 -8.79 8.50 14.82
CA SER A 380 -8.52 9.26 13.59
C SER A 380 -7.86 8.39 12.55
N LEU A 381 -8.12 8.65 11.27
CA LEU A 381 -7.40 8.05 10.16
C LEU A 381 -6.29 9.00 9.69
N TYR A 382 -5.06 8.49 9.61
CA TYR A 382 -3.93 9.20 9.04
C TYR A 382 -3.63 8.70 7.64
N VAL A 383 -3.28 9.63 6.73
CA VAL A 383 -2.96 9.34 5.33
C VAL A 383 -1.64 10.02 4.99
N SER A 384 -0.65 9.26 4.52
CA SER A 384 0.59 9.84 3.99
C SER A 384 0.49 10.14 2.50
N ASP A 385 1.28 11.10 2.05
CA ASP A 385 1.44 11.51 0.65
C ASP A 385 2.91 11.39 0.25
N ASP A 386 3.24 10.54 -0.71
CA ASP A 386 4.63 10.27 -1.11
C ASP A 386 5.16 11.21 -2.20
N LEU A 387 4.32 12.14 -2.69
CA LEU A 387 4.72 13.15 -3.68
C LEU A 387 5.05 14.49 -3.01
N GLY A 388 4.11 15.06 -2.26
CA GLY A 388 4.29 16.32 -1.53
C GLY A 388 4.96 16.13 -0.17
N GLY A 389 5.01 14.92 0.34
CA GLY A 389 5.55 14.62 1.66
C GLY A 389 4.67 15.13 2.80
N SER A 390 3.37 15.17 2.58
CA SER A 390 2.39 15.59 3.58
C SER A 390 1.85 14.39 4.36
N ILE A 391 1.38 14.64 5.57
CA ILE A 391 0.55 13.72 6.34
C ILE A 391 -0.75 14.41 6.71
N TYR A 392 -1.85 13.77 6.39
CA TYR A 392 -3.20 14.24 6.67
C TYR A 392 -3.81 13.42 7.81
N ARG A 393 -4.52 14.09 8.71
CA ARG A 393 -5.34 13.49 9.76
C ARG A 393 -6.81 13.73 9.43
N ILE A 394 -7.60 12.66 9.35
CA ILE A 394 -9.03 12.70 9.08
C ILE A 394 -9.77 12.31 10.36
N GLN A 395 -10.63 13.20 10.84
CA GLN A 395 -11.39 13.04 12.07
C GLN A 395 -12.89 13.22 11.81
N TYR A 396 -13.72 12.50 12.55
CA TYR A 396 -15.15 12.76 12.57
C TYR A 396 -15.50 13.67 13.76
N LYS A 397 -16.08 14.82 13.45
CA LYS A 397 -16.60 15.74 14.45
C LYS A 397 -18.11 15.69 14.40
N LYS A 398 -18.70 15.32 15.53
CA LYS A 398 -20.17 15.28 15.72
C LYS A 398 -20.78 16.67 15.64
#